data_e00412588d69fc287ddc179d3bc3ba32
#
_entry.id   e00412588d69fc287ddc179d3bc3ba32
#
_cell.length_a   1.000
_cell.length_b   1.000
_cell.length_c   1.000
_cell.angle_alpha   90.00
_cell.angle_beta   90.00
_cell.angle_gamma   90.00
#
_symmetry.space_group_name_H-M   'P 1'
#
loop_
_entity.id
_entity.type
_entity.pdbx_description
1 polymer ?
#
loop_
_entity_poly.entity_id
_entity_poly.type
_entity_poly.pdbx_seq_one_letter_code
_entity_poly.pdbx_strand_id
1 'polypeptide(L)' 'MQKKIYVVGMFDDDTAGKVQAAVSGVAGVTSCVTSAEKSQVLVDFEGSIEDAINAAIAGTSVEVLG' A
#
# COMPACT_ATOMS: atom_id res chain seq x y z
N MET A 1 -9.70 0.55 10.76
CA MET A 1 -9.77 1.77 9.90
C MET A 1 -9.37 1.39 8.49
N GLN A 2 -9.93 2.07 7.52
CA GLN A 2 -9.62 1.81 6.11
C GLN A 2 -9.10 3.09 5.46
N LYS A 3 -8.07 2.96 4.64
CA LYS A 3 -7.52 4.08 3.91
C LYS A 3 -7.28 3.70 2.46
N LYS A 4 -7.66 4.60 1.55
CA LYS A 4 -7.37 4.47 0.13
C LYS A 4 -6.15 5.36 -0.16
N ILE A 5 -5.10 4.75 -0.71
CA ILE A 5 -3.85 5.45 -0.99
C ILE A 5 -3.63 5.42 -2.50
N TYR A 6 -3.41 6.59 -3.09
CA TYR A 6 -3.07 6.70 -4.50
C TYR A 6 -1.56 6.68 -4.67
N VAL A 7 -1.09 5.94 -5.69
CA VAL A 7 0.33 5.73 -5.92
C VAL A 7 0.69 5.95 -7.39
N VAL A 8 1.97 6.19 -7.65
CA VAL A 8 2.53 6.30 -8.99
C VAL A 8 3.63 5.25 -9.15
N GLY A 9 3.65 4.56 -10.28
CA GLY A 9 4.67 3.56 -10.57
C GLY A 9 4.23 2.13 -10.41
N MET A 10 2.97 1.90 -9.99
CA MET A 10 2.42 0.56 -9.85
C MET A 10 1.64 0.23 -11.12
N PHE A 11 2.37 -0.19 -12.17
CA PHE A 11 1.80 -0.37 -13.50
C PHE A 11 1.42 -1.82 -13.84
N ASP A 12 1.90 -2.79 -13.07
CA ASP A 12 1.65 -4.19 -13.35
C ASP A 12 1.34 -4.96 -12.07
N ASP A 13 0.85 -6.20 -12.24
CA ASP A 13 0.48 -7.04 -11.11
C ASP A 13 1.67 -7.47 -10.27
N ASP A 14 2.85 -7.55 -10.87
CA ASP A 14 4.07 -7.90 -10.16
C ASP A 14 4.42 -6.82 -9.14
N THR A 15 4.41 -5.57 -9.57
CA THR A 15 4.65 -4.43 -8.68
C THR A 15 3.56 -4.33 -7.63
N ALA A 16 2.29 -4.49 -8.03
CA ALA A 16 1.17 -4.48 -7.09
C ALA A 16 1.32 -5.56 -6.03
N GLY A 17 1.79 -6.75 -6.41
CA GLY A 17 2.04 -7.83 -5.46
C GLY A 17 3.14 -7.47 -4.46
N LYS A 18 4.19 -6.79 -4.90
CA LYS A 18 5.26 -6.33 -4.02
C LYS A 18 4.75 -5.30 -3.01
N VAL A 19 3.93 -4.36 -3.48
CA VAL A 19 3.31 -3.35 -2.61
C VAL A 19 2.43 -4.03 -1.58
N GLN A 20 1.59 -4.96 -2.00
CA GLN A 20 0.70 -5.69 -1.11
C GLN A 20 1.49 -6.45 -0.04
N ALA A 21 2.54 -7.15 -0.43
CA ALA A 21 3.38 -7.90 0.51
C ALA A 21 4.05 -6.97 1.51
N ALA A 22 4.58 -5.84 1.05
CA ALA A 22 5.25 -4.88 1.93
C ALA A 22 4.28 -4.29 2.96
N VAL A 23 3.09 -3.89 2.52
CA VAL A 23 2.08 -3.29 3.40
C VAL A 23 1.54 -4.35 4.38
N SER A 24 1.29 -5.56 3.90
CA SER A 24 0.80 -6.64 4.75
C SER A 24 1.78 -7.03 5.85
N GLY A 25 3.06 -6.74 5.67
CA GLY A 25 4.08 -6.97 6.67
C GLY A 25 4.14 -5.92 7.77
N VAL A 26 3.40 -4.82 7.64
CA VAL A 26 3.37 -3.77 8.66
C VAL A 26 2.47 -4.22 9.82
N ALA A 27 2.99 -4.13 11.05
CA ALA A 27 2.22 -4.50 12.23
C ALA A 27 0.98 -3.60 12.35
N GLY A 28 -0.18 -4.20 12.56
CA GLY A 28 -1.44 -3.47 12.66
C GLY A 28 -2.27 -3.49 11.38
N VAL A 29 -1.69 -3.89 10.25
CA VAL A 29 -2.44 -4.04 9.00
C VAL A 29 -3.21 -5.36 9.04
N THR A 30 -4.52 -5.28 8.85
CA THR A 30 -5.40 -6.46 8.86
C THR A 30 -5.74 -6.94 7.46
N SER A 31 -5.72 -6.03 6.47
CA SER A 31 -6.03 -6.38 5.09
C SER A 31 -5.41 -5.35 4.15
N CYS A 32 -4.99 -5.80 2.97
CA CYS A 32 -4.45 -4.90 1.95
C CYS A 32 -4.86 -5.42 0.57
N VAL A 33 -5.46 -4.55 -0.21
CA VAL A 33 -5.83 -4.83 -1.59
C VAL A 33 -5.18 -3.78 -2.48
N THR A 34 -4.47 -4.23 -3.51
CA THR A 34 -3.84 -3.34 -4.47
C THR A 34 -4.53 -3.46 -5.83
N SER A 35 -4.60 -2.33 -6.55
CA SER A 35 -5.14 -2.30 -7.90
C SER A 35 -4.18 -1.52 -8.80
N ALA A 36 -3.45 -2.23 -9.65
CA ALA A 36 -2.54 -1.62 -10.61
C ALA A 36 -3.31 -0.77 -11.62
N GLU A 37 -4.47 -1.25 -12.04
CA GLU A 37 -5.33 -0.54 -13.00
C GLU A 37 -5.76 0.83 -12.49
N LYS A 38 -6.07 0.93 -11.21
CA LYS A 38 -6.55 2.17 -10.58
C LYS A 38 -5.44 2.95 -9.89
N SER A 39 -4.24 2.41 -9.86
CA SER A 39 -3.08 3.00 -9.16
C SER A 39 -3.42 3.32 -7.70
N GLN A 40 -4.07 2.39 -7.02
CA GLN A 40 -4.50 2.61 -5.64
C GLN A 40 -4.25 1.39 -4.76
N VAL A 41 -4.08 1.67 -3.48
CA VAL A 41 -3.90 0.66 -2.44
C VAL A 41 -4.97 0.90 -1.38
N LEU A 42 -5.73 -0.14 -1.08
CA LEU A 42 -6.79 -0.10 -0.07
C LEU A 42 -6.30 -0.89 1.13
N VAL A 43 -6.18 -0.22 2.27
CA VAL A 43 -5.59 -0.82 3.47
C VAL A 43 -6.57 -0.74 4.63
N ASP A 44 -6.81 -1.88 5.29
CA ASP A 44 -7.49 -1.92 6.58
C ASP A 44 -6.44 -2.12 7.66
N PHE A 45 -6.50 -1.30 8.70
CA PHE A 45 -5.48 -1.31 9.76
C PHE A 45 -6.05 -0.84 11.09
N GLU A 46 -5.32 -1.13 12.16
CA GLU A 46 -5.62 -0.69 13.51
C GLU A 46 -4.48 0.19 14.02
N GLY A 47 -4.83 1.29 14.69
CA GLY A 47 -3.85 2.20 15.27
C GLY A 47 -3.35 3.27 14.30
N SER A 48 -2.45 4.12 14.76
CA SER A 48 -1.92 5.25 14.00
C SER A 48 -0.66 4.82 13.25
N ILE A 49 -0.83 4.02 12.19
CA ILE A 49 0.28 3.42 11.46
C ILE A 49 0.38 3.90 10.01
N GLU A 50 -0.29 5.00 9.66
CA GLU A 50 -0.29 5.50 8.28
C GLU A 50 1.12 5.81 7.79
N ASP A 51 1.98 6.38 8.62
CA ASP A 51 3.36 6.68 8.24
C ASP A 51 4.14 5.41 7.93
N ALA A 52 3.94 4.36 8.71
CA ALA A 52 4.59 3.08 8.48
C ALA A 52 4.10 2.44 7.18
N ILE A 53 2.81 2.55 6.89
CA ILE A 53 2.22 2.05 5.64
C ILE A 53 2.80 2.79 4.44
N ASN A 54 2.85 4.12 4.52
CA ASN A 54 3.42 4.94 3.44
C ASN A 54 4.90 4.60 3.20
N ALA A 55 5.67 4.41 4.27
CA ALA A 55 7.07 4.03 4.17
C ALA A 55 7.23 2.65 3.52
N ALA A 56 6.36 1.70 3.86
CA ALA A 56 6.40 0.37 3.27
C ALA A 56 6.14 0.44 1.76
N ILE A 57 5.15 1.24 1.34
CA ILE A 57 4.85 1.42 -0.08
C ILE A 57 6.02 2.08 -0.80
N ALA A 58 6.57 3.14 -0.24
CA ALA A 58 7.70 3.85 -0.85
C ALA A 58 8.92 2.94 -1.01
N GLY A 59 9.12 1.99 -0.12
CA GLY A 59 10.21 1.03 -0.18
C GLY A 59 10.13 0.06 -1.36
N THR A 60 9.01 -0.01 -2.05
CA THR A 60 8.82 -0.88 -3.23
C THR A 60 9.04 -0.15 -4.56
N SER A 61 9.66 1.02 -4.54
CA SER A 61 9.91 1.87 -5.72
C SER A 61 8.64 2.49 -6.29
N VAL A 62 7.58 2.51 -5.52
CA VAL A 62 6.29 3.15 -5.87
C VAL A 62 6.18 4.45 -5.09
N GLU A 63 5.75 5.51 -5.75
CA GLU A 63 5.60 6.82 -5.12
C GLU A 63 4.18 6.96 -4.56
N VAL A 64 4.07 7.41 -3.32
CA VAL A 64 2.80 7.65 -2.65
C VAL A 64 2.34 9.08 -2.94
N LEU A 65 1.12 9.22 -3.44
CA LEU A 65 0.53 10.53 -3.69
C LEU A 65 -0.32 11.02 -2.51
N GLY A 66 -0.80 10.11 -1.70
CA GLY A 66 -1.60 10.50 -0.54
C GLY A 66 -2.83 9.67 -0.26
#